data_3b3363e6872f9dfa09aec40b97c3e366
#
_entry.id   3b3363e6872f9dfa09aec40b97c3e366
#
_cell.length_a   1.000
_cell.length_b   1.000
_cell.length_c   1.000
_cell.angle_alpha   90.00
_cell.angle_beta   90.00
_cell.angle_gamma   90.00
#
_symmetry.space_group_name_H-M   'P 1'
#
loop_
_entity.id
_entity.type
_entity.pdbx_description
1 polymer ?
#
loop_
_entity_poly.entity_id
_entity_poly.type
_entity_poly.pdbx_seq_one_letter_code
_entity_poly.pdbx_strand_id
1 'polypeptide(L)'
;QELDAILHLAGESIAPQEILGFLPFAGGRWSKERKSRIYWSRKWASDLFVETFKNSDKFPSIFITASGNDIYGDHGDEIVTEDTSFNRGQFLQMVAEECWEEPLYEIEKLGVRVLKCRSGIVLGKGNIATQIFTLITKLNLASAIGDGKQFFSWVSVYDVAEAYLLSLIHI
;
A
#
# COMPACT_ATOMS: atom_id res chain seq x y z
N GLN A 1 15.46 -22.03 -10.99
CA GLN A 1 14.48 -21.32 -11.83
C GLN A 1 14.93 -19.88 -11.96
N GLU A 2 15.02 -19.40 -13.17
CA GLU A 2 15.27 -17.98 -13.43
C GLU A 2 13.93 -17.25 -13.30
N LEU A 3 13.91 -16.16 -12.52
CA LEU A 3 12.73 -15.32 -12.32
C LEU A 3 12.87 -14.08 -13.21
N ASP A 4 11.80 -13.73 -13.93
CA ASP A 4 11.78 -12.53 -14.79
C ASP A 4 11.47 -11.26 -13.98
N ALA A 5 10.56 -11.39 -13.00
CA ALA A 5 10.13 -10.29 -12.16
C ALA A 5 9.74 -10.75 -10.75
N ILE A 6 9.80 -9.83 -9.79
CA ILE A 6 9.23 -10.00 -8.45
C ILE A 6 8.12 -8.96 -8.26
N LEU A 7 6.98 -9.44 -7.74
CA LEU A 7 5.88 -8.58 -7.29
C LEU A 7 5.75 -8.68 -5.77
N HIS A 8 6.13 -7.62 -5.07
CA HIS A 8 6.12 -7.54 -3.61
C HIS A 8 4.84 -6.87 -3.10
N LEU A 9 3.90 -7.67 -2.61
CA LEU A 9 2.63 -7.23 -2.03
C LEU A 9 2.51 -7.56 -0.54
N ALA A 10 3.56 -8.11 0.07
CA ALA A 10 3.50 -8.60 1.44
C ALA A 10 3.52 -7.46 2.47
N GLY A 11 2.69 -7.61 3.48
CA GLY A 11 2.64 -6.69 4.61
C GLY A 11 1.44 -6.97 5.51
N GLU A 12 1.57 -6.68 6.80
CA GLU A 12 0.47 -6.78 7.77
C GLU A 12 -0.71 -5.92 7.31
N SER A 13 -1.93 -6.44 7.42
CA SER A 13 -3.14 -5.72 7.02
C SER A 13 -3.28 -4.40 7.78
N ILE A 14 -3.49 -3.31 7.04
CA ILE A 14 -3.79 -1.99 7.61
C ILE A 14 -5.23 -1.96 8.13
N ALA A 15 -6.14 -2.66 7.45
CA ALA A 15 -7.53 -2.79 7.88
C ALA A 15 -7.66 -3.67 9.14
N PRO A 16 -8.71 -3.51 9.95
CA PRO A 16 -8.98 -4.40 11.08
C PRO A 16 -9.12 -5.84 10.58
N GLN A 17 -8.44 -6.80 11.23
CA GLN A 17 -8.55 -8.22 10.85
C GLN A 17 -9.81 -8.88 11.40
N GLU A 18 -10.35 -8.35 12.46
CA GLU A 18 -11.57 -8.85 13.10
C GLU A 18 -12.61 -7.73 13.15
N ILE A 19 -13.71 -7.95 12.50
CA ILE A 19 -14.95 -7.26 12.81
C ILE A 19 -15.46 -7.94 14.07
N LEU A 20 -15.04 -7.46 15.24
CA LEU A 20 -15.53 -7.98 16.53
C LEU A 20 -17.05 -7.95 16.50
N GLY A 21 -17.61 -9.13 16.27
CA GLY A 21 -18.96 -9.61 16.48
C GLY A 21 -20.07 -8.63 16.31
N PHE A 22 -20.13 -7.43 16.14
CA PHE A 22 -21.27 -6.54 15.88
C PHE A 22 -20.92 -5.05 15.68
N LEU A 23 -19.69 -4.64 16.00
CA LEU A 23 -19.30 -3.24 15.89
C LEU A 23 -18.12 -3.09 14.92
N PRO A 24 -18.37 -2.65 13.68
CA PRO A 24 -17.32 -2.49 12.65
C PRO A 24 -16.23 -1.48 13.04
N PHE A 25 -16.38 -0.79 14.15
CA PHE A 25 -15.46 0.27 14.60
C PHE A 25 -14.62 -0.10 15.83
N ALA A 26 -14.92 -1.19 16.54
CA ALA A 26 -14.23 -1.52 17.79
C ALA A 26 -12.79 -2.04 17.60
N GLY A 27 -12.43 -2.54 16.41
CA GLY A 27 -11.08 -3.04 16.10
C GLY A 27 -10.19 -2.06 15.35
N GLY A 28 -10.67 -0.86 15.03
CA GLY A 28 -10.02 0.06 14.09
C GLY A 28 -8.91 0.92 14.68
N ARG A 29 -8.70 0.91 15.99
CA ARG A 29 -7.70 1.78 16.60
C ARG A 29 -6.31 1.17 16.46
N TRP A 30 -5.41 1.91 15.86
CA TRP A 30 -4.00 1.51 15.77
C TRP A 30 -3.29 1.68 17.11
N SER A 31 -3.22 0.58 17.87
CA SER A 31 -2.36 0.53 19.06
C SER A 31 -0.88 0.64 18.65
N LYS A 32 -0.01 0.90 19.64
CA LYS A 32 1.43 0.95 19.39
C LYS A 32 1.95 -0.39 18.81
N GLU A 33 1.47 -1.51 19.34
CA GLU A 33 1.82 -2.86 18.90
C GLU A 33 1.38 -3.11 17.46
N ARG A 34 0.17 -2.66 17.09
CA ARG A 34 -0.33 -2.81 15.72
C ARG A 34 0.46 -1.95 14.75
N LYS A 35 0.73 -0.69 15.08
CA LYS A 35 1.61 0.17 14.28
C LYS A 35 2.98 -0.46 14.09
N SER A 36 3.55 -1.02 15.14
CA SER A 36 4.82 -1.74 15.08
C SER A 36 4.77 -2.92 14.12
N ARG A 37 3.73 -3.77 14.18
CA ARG A 37 3.57 -4.89 13.23
C ARG A 37 3.42 -4.41 11.79
N ILE A 38 2.61 -3.38 11.54
CA ILE A 38 2.42 -2.79 10.20
C ILE A 38 3.75 -2.28 9.64
N TYR A 39 4.52 -1.58 10.45
CA TYR A 39 5.82 -1.03 10.06
C TYR A 39 6.84 -2.16 9.79
N TRP A 40 7.08 -3.01 10.78
CA TRP A 40 8.15 -4.01 10.70
C TRP A 40 7.88 -5.13 9.71
N SER A 41 6.63 -5.50 9.47
CA SER A 41 6.30 -6.50 8.44
C SER A 41 6.75 -6.07 7.05
N ARG A 42 6.72 -4.78 6.77
CA ARG A 42 7.15 -4.20 5.49
C ARG A 42 8.64 -3.92 5.47
N LYS A 43 9.14 -3.30 6.52
CA LYS A 43 10.56 -2.95 6.63
C LYS A 43 11.46 -4.18 6.50
N TRP A 44 11.17 -5.23 7.27
CA TRP A 44 11.94 -6.47 7.19
C TRP A 44 11.85 -7.16 5.82
N ALA A 45 10.68 -7.14 5.19
CA ALA A 45 10.55 -7.71 3.86
C ALA A 45 11.39 -6.95 2.84
N SER A 46 11.35 -5.62 2.84
CA SER A 46 12.14 -4.81 1.94
C SER A 46 13.64 -4.94 2.21
N ASP A 47 14.06 -4.95 3.47
CA ASP A 47 15.47 -5.13 3.84
C ASP A 47 15.98 -6.52 3.41
N LEU A 48 15.15 -7.58 3.56
CA LEU A 48 15.49 -8.91 3.11
C LEU A 48 15.66 -8.98 1.58
N PHE A 49 14.81 -8.30 0.81
CA PHE A 49 14.99 -8.20 -0.62
C PHE A 49 16.30 -7.49 -0.97
N VAL A 50 16.56 -6.34 -0.35
CA VAL A 50 17.83 -5.60 -0.58
C VAL A 50 19.04 -6.47 -0.28
N GLU A 51 19.04 -7.17 0.84
CA GLU A 51 20.13 -8.09 1.22
C GLU A 51 20.26 -9.24 0.21
N THR A 52 19.15 -9.83 -0.19
CA THR A 52 19.14 -10.94 -1.16
C THR A 52 19.71 -10.49 -2.51
N PHE A 53 19.29 -9.33 -3.01
CA PHE A 53 19.79 -8.80 -4.27
C PHE A 53 21.30 -8.50 -4.20
N LYS A 54 21.77 -7.88 -3.11
CA LYS A 54 23.20 -7.57 -2.92
C LYS A 54 24.09 -8.81 -2.86
N ASN A 55 23.55 -9.93 -2.37
CA ASN A 55 24.31 -11.17 -2.18
C ASN A 55 24.09 -12.20 -3.31
N SER A 56 23.34 -11.86 -4.35
CA SER A 56 23.04 -12.75 -5.46
C SER A 56 23.76 -12.33 -6.72
N ASP A 57 24.39 -13.29 -7.42
CA ASP A 57 24.97 -13.05 -8.74
C ASP A 57 23.90 -12.94 -9.85
N LYS A 58 22.69 -13.45 -9.57
CA LYS A 58 21.55 -13.44 -10.49
C LYS A 58 20.29 -13.00 -9.77
N PHE A 59 19.61 -12.01 -10.31
CA PHE A 59 18.35 -11.51 -9.81
C PHE A 59 17.44 -11.07 -10.96
N PRO A 60 16.13 -10.96 -10.75
CA PRO A 60 15.18 -10.49 -11.76
C PRO A 60 15.49 -9.07 -12.21
N SER A 61 15.21 -8.79 -13.48
CA SER A 61 15.42 -7.44 -14.05
C SER A 61 14.34 -6.43 -13.60
N ILE A 62 13.22 -6.92 -13.04
CA ILE A 62 12.07 -6.11 -12.64
C ILE A 62 11.68 -6.43 -11.21
N PHE A 63 11.52 -5.37 -10.41
CA PHE A 63 10.97 -5.45 -9.06
C PHE A 63 9.81 -4.47 -8.91
N ILE A 64 8.62 -4.97 -8.63
CA ILE A 64 7.42 -4.16 -8.44
C ILE A 64 7.02 -4.25 -6.97
N THR A 65 6.83 -3.12 -6.32
CA THR A 65 6.30 -3.07 -4.95
C THR A 65 4.96 -2.39 -4.89
N ALA A 66 4.08 -2.91 -4.03
CA ALA A 66 2.96 -2.12 -3.57
C ALA A 66 3.48 -0.96 -2.73
N SER A 67 2.88 0.19 -2.90
CA SER A 67 2.99 1.38 -2.06
C SER A 67 1.61 1.98 -1.88
N GLY A 68 1.50 3.11 -1.22
CA GLY A 68 0.23 3.78 -1.00
C GLY A 68 0.28 5.25 -1.42
N ASN A 69 -0.82 5.75 -1.94
CA ASN A 69 -0.97 7.18 -2.23
C ASN A 69 -0.96 8.03 -0.95
N ASP A 70 -1.12 7.41 0.23
CA ASP A 70 -0.93 8.06 1.53
C ASP A 70 0.45 8.72 1.68
N ILE A 71 1.45 8.30 0.88
CA ILE A 71 2.81 8.86 0.91
C ILE A 71 2.82 10.37 0.65
N TYR A 72 1.89 10.87 -0.14
CA TYR A 72 1.79 12.30 -0.44
C TYR A 72 1.22 13.11 0.73
N GLY A 73 0.33 12.53 1.53
CA GLY A 73 -0.40 13.22 2.58
C GLY A 73 -1.60 13.99 2.07
N ASP A 74 -2.03 14.97 2.85
CA ASP A 74 -3.17 15.83 2.50
C ASP A 74 -2.68 17.06 1.74
N HIS A 75 -3.16 17.23 0.51
CA HIS A 75 -2.90 18.37 -0.37
C HIS A 75 -4.17 19.19 -0.67
N GLY A 76 -5.27 18.96 0.06
CA GLY A 76 -6.54 19.63 -0.20
C GLY A 76 -7.00 19.42 -1.65
N ASP A 77 -7.25 20.51 -2.37
CA ASP A 77 -7.71 20.49 -3.77
C ASP A 77 -6.55 20.54 -4.80
N GLU A 78 -5.30 20.45 -4.37
CA GLU A 78 -4.16 20.47 -5.27
C GLU A 78 -4.06 19.19 -6.08
N ILE A 79 -3.63 19.31 -7.33
CA ILE A 79 -3.36 18.15 -8.19
C ILE A 79 -2.03 17.53 -7.75
N VAL A 80 -2.10 16.30 -7.30
CA VAL A 80 -0.94 15.50 -6.90
C VAL A 80 -0.49 14.64 -8.07
N THR A 81 0.81 14.70 -8.38
CA THR A 81 1.48 13.87 -9.40
C THR A 81 2.56 13.03 -8.74
N GLU A 82 3.19 12.16 -9.52
CA GLU A 82 4.30 11.32 -9.04
C GLU A 82 5.50 12.14 -8.55
N ASP A 83 5.68 13.35 -9.07
CA ASP A 83 6.77 14.27 -8.71
C ASP A 83 6.44 15.17 -7.51
N THR A 84 5.21 15.10 -6.99
CA THR A 84 4.80 15.90 -5.82
C THR A 84 5.61 15.51 -4.59
N SER A 85 6.16 16.51 -3.90
CA SER A 85 6.94 16.29 -2.68
C SER A 85 6.06 15.75 -1.54
N PHE A 86 6.65 14.90 -0.70
CA PHE A 86 5.95 14.31 0.43
C PHE A 86 5.95 15.26 1.63
N ASN A 87 4.79 15.45 2.24
CA ASN A 87 4.66 16.13 3.53
C ASN A 87 4.75 15.09 4.65
N ARG A 88 5.93 14.92 5.24
CA ARG A 88 6.13 13.97 6.35
C ARG A 88 5.30 14.38 7.56
N GLY A 89 4.57 13.44 8.15
CA GLY A 89 3.83 13.72 9.39
C GLY A 89 2.87 12.63 9.83
N GLN A 90 2.38 11.81 8.92
CA GLN A 90 1.42 10.76 9.26
C GLN A 90 2.08 9.36 9.23
N PHE A 91 1.54 8.46 10.06
CA PHE A 91 2.10 7.11 10.21
C PHE A 91 2.17 6.34 8.88
N LEU A 92 1.13 6.41 8.05
CA LEU A 92 1.11 5.69 6.76
C LEU A 92 2.08 6.27 5.75
N GLN A 93 2.29 7.59 5.74
CA GLN A 93 3.34 8.22 4.93
C GLN A 93 4.71 7.65 5.26
N MET A 94 5.05 7.65 6.56
CA MET A 94 6.31 7.08 7.05
C MET A 94 6.45 5.61 6.65
N VAL A 95 5.38 4.80 6.76
CA VAL A 95 5.40 3.39 6.35
C VAL A 95 5.64 3.25 4.85
N ALA A 96 4.98 4.05 4.02
CA ALA A 96 5.15 3.99 2.58
C ALA A 96 6.57 4.40 2.16
N GLU A 97 7.08 5.49 2.72
CA GLU A 97 8.42 6.00 2.40
C GLU A 97 9.52 5.08 2.96
N GLU A 98 9.60 4.91 4.28
CA GLU A 98 10.73 4.26 4.94
C GLU A 98 10.75 2.74 4.79
N CYS A 99 9.55 2.11 4.65
CA CYS A 99 9.48 0.66 4.62
C CYS A 99 9.35 0.10 3.21
N TRP A 100 8.67 0.79 2.31
CA TRP A 100 8.43 0.27 0.96
C TRP A 100 9.32 0.91 -0.10
N GLU A 101 9.51 2.24 -0.10
CA GLU A 101 10.15 2.90 -1.23
C GLU A 101 11.64 3.18 -1.03
N GLU A 102 12.03 3.74 0.12
CA GLU A 102 13.41 4.12 0.39
C GLU A 102 14.41 2.95 0.30
N PRO A 103 14.12 1.76 0.89
CA PRO A 103 15.06 0.64 0.80
C PRO A 103 15.33 0.19 -0.65
N LEU A 104 14.36 0.36 -1.53
CA LEU A 104 14.44 -0.13 -2.91
C LEU A 104 15.37 0.69 -3.80
N TYR A 105 15.79 1.88 -3.39
CA TYR A 105 16.85 2.63 -4.08
C TYR A 105 18.17 1.83 -4.14
N GLU A 106 18.40 0.95 -3.17
CA GLU A 106 19.56 0.07 -3.19
C GLU A 106 19.45 -1.01 -4.28
N ILE A 107 18.24 -1.47 -4.58
CA ILE A 107 17.99 -2.41 -5.68
C ILE A 107 18.08 -1.70 -7.03
N GLU A 108 17.61 -0.47 -7.14
CA GLU A 108 17.75 0.37 -8.34
C GLU A 108 19.22 0.58 -8.73
N LYS A 109 20.10 0.78 -7.74
CA LYS A 109 21.55 0.93 -7.95
C LYS A 109 22.21 -0.30 -8.56
N LEU A 110 21.60 -1.48 -8.46
CA LEU A 110 22.07 -2.71 -9.09
C LEU A 110 21.63 -2.85 -10.55
N GLY A 111 20.91 -1.84 -11.09
CA GLY A 111 20.41 -1.85 -12.46
C GLY A 111 19.07 -2.56 -12.63
N VAL A 112 18.39 -2.88 -11.53
CA VAL A 112 17.04 -3.46 -11.55
C VAL A 112 16.00 -2.36 -11.77
N ARG A 113 15.03 -2.59 -12.66
CA ARG A 113 13.91 -1.70 -12.84
C ARG A 113 12.92 -1.84 -11.68
N VAL A 114 12.89 -0.86 -10.79
CA VAL A 114 11.97 -0.83 -9.64
C VAL A 114 10.76 0.04 -9.95
N LEU A 115 9.58 -0.51 -9.66
CA LEU A 115 8.29 0.15 -9.85
C LEU A 115 7.57 0.25 -8.51
N LYS A 116 7.20 1.46 -8.13
CA LYS A 116 6.53 1.79 -6.86
C LYS A 116 5.07 2.12 -7.15
N CYS A 117 4.18 1.13 -6.97
CA CYS A 117 2.77 1.26 -7.29
C CYS A 117 1.98 1.89 -6.13
N ARG A 118 1.81 3.20 -6.17
CA ARG A 118 1.12 4.01 -5.14
C ARG A 118 -0.39 3.98 -5.37
N SER A 119 -1.04 2.92 -4.89
CA SER A 119 -2.48 2.75 -5.05
C SER A 119 -3.27 3.40 -3.90
N GLY A 120 -4.51 3.80 -4.20
CA GLY A 120 -5.53 4.09 -3.19
C GLY A 120 -6.08 2.80 -2.56
N ILE A 121 -7.20 2.91 -1.87
CA ILE A 121 -7.86 1.76 -1.24
C ILE A 121 -8.34 0.80 -2.33
N VAL A 122 -7.84 -0.43 -2.31
CA VAL A 122 -8.24 -1.45 -3.26
C VAL A 122 -9.57 -2.06 -2.84
N LEU A 123 -10.59 -1.94 -3.67
CA LEU A 123 -11.92 -2.49 -3.44
C LEU A 123 -12.14 -3.74 -4.29
N GLY A 124 -12.66 -4.80 -3.66
CA GLY A 124 -12.95 -6.05 -4.34
C GLY A 124 -13.83 -6.98 -3.53
N LYS A 125 -14.43 -7.97 -4.19
CA LYS A 125 -15.26 -8.97 -3.52
C LYS A 125 -14.42 -9.72 -2.46
N GLY A 126 -14.94 -9.79 -1.22
CA GLY A 126 -14.24 -10.44 -0.10
C GLY A 126 -13.24 -9.55 0.65
N ASN A 127 -12.94 -8.37 0.14
CA ASN A 127 -12.10 -7.40 0.84
C ASN A 127 -12.84 -6.82 2.07
N ILE A 128 -12.12 -6.63 3.17
CA ILE A 128 -12.71 -6.15 4.43
C ILE A 128 -13.33 -4.75 4.30
N ALA A 129 -12.72 -3.84 3.54
CA ALA A 129 -13.27 -2.51 3.29
C ALA A 129 -14.61 -2.59 2.56
N THR A 130 -14.70 -3.42 1.51
CA THR A 130 -15.95 -3.66 0.77
C THR A 130 -17.02 -4.29 1.65
N GLN A 131 -16.64 -5.21 2.53
CA GLN A 131 -17.57 -5.83 3.49
C GLN A 131 -18.12 -4.79 4.48
N ILE A 132 -17.25 -3.93 5.03
CA ILE A 132 -17.65 -2.85 5.94
C ILE A 132 -18.62 -1.89 5.24
N PHE A 133 -18.29 -1.39 4.06
CA PHE A 133 -19.16 -0.49 3.30
C PHE A 133 -20.51 -1.15 2.98
N THR A 134 -20.50 -2.42 2.58
CA THR A 134 -21.72 -3.17 2.33
C THR A 134 -22.58 -3.29 3.59
N LEU A 135 -21.97 -3.58 4.74
CA LEU A 135 -22.67 -3.75 6.00
C LEU A 135 -23.32 -2.44 6.46
N ILE A 136 -22.55 -1.34 6.52
CA ILE A 136 -23.08 -0.04 6.96
C ILE A 136 -24.20 0.46 6.04
N THR A 137 -24.08 0.21 4.73
CA THR A 137 -25.13 0.55 3.76
C THR A 137 -26.40 -0.26 3.99
N LYS A 138 -26.28 -1.60 4.17
CA LYS A 138 -27.42 -2.48 4.44
C LYS A 138 -28.15 -2.14 5.75
N LEU A 139 -27.42 -1.63 6.72
CA LEU A 139 -27.98 -1.20 8.00
C LEU A 139 -28.54 0.25 7.98
N ASN A 140 -28.53 0.92 6.83
CA ASN A 140 -28.87 2.34 6.68
C ASN A 140 -28.05 3.27 7.62
N LEU A 141 -26.82 2.89 7.93
CA LEU A 141 -25.89 3.65 8.77
C LEU A 141 -24.86 4.43 7.94
N ALA A 142 -24.94 4.33 6.61
CA ALA A 142 -24.04 5.07 5.72
C ALA A 142 -24.34 6.58 5.85
N SER A 143 -23.31 7.34 6.20
CA SER A 143 -23.38 8.80 6.31
C SER A 143 -22.05 9.41 5.81
N ALA A 144 -22.10 10.70 5.48
CA ALA A 144 -20.88 11.43 5.18
C ALA A 144 -19.96 11.43 6.42
N ILE A 145 -18.68 11.19 6.21
CA ILE A 145 -17.67 11.29 7.25
C ILE A 145 -17.22 12.75 7.33
N GLY A 146 -17.18 13.32 8.54
CA GLY A 146 -16.84 14.72 8.71
C GLY A 146 -17.82 15.65 7.98
N ASP A 147 -17.29 16.57 7.17
CA ASP A 147 -18.08 17.48 6.33
C ASP A 147 -18.39 16.90 4.93
N GLY A 148 -17.93 15.69 4.65
CA GLY A 148 -18.16 14.98 3.38
C GLY A 148 -17.38 15.51 2.18
N LYS A 149 -16.42 16.40 2.40
CA LYS A 149 -15.63 17.03 1.32
C LYS A 149 -14.28 16.37 1.07
N GLN A 150 -13.86 15.45 1.96
CA GLN A 150 -12.58 14.76 1.81
C GLN A 150 -12.56 13.88 0.56
N PHE A 151 -11.44 13.87 -0.12
CA PHE A 151 -11.17 12.92 -1.18
C PHE A 151 -11.04 11.50 -0.64
N PHE A 152 -11.60 10.55 -1.37
CA PHE A 152 -11.50 9.13 -1.08
C PHE A 152 -10.91 8.43 -2.30
N SER A 153 -9.60 8.21 -2.27
CA SER A 153 -8.90 7.53 -3.35
C SER A 153 -9.13 6.02 -3.27
N TRP A 154 -9.67 5.45 -4.33
CA TRP A 154 -9.93 4.01 -4.42
C TRP A 154 -9.68 3.49 -5.84
N VAL A 155 -9.46 2.20 -5.95
CA VAL A 155 -9.28 1.49 -7.22
C VAL A 155 -9.92 0.11 -7.11
N SER A 156 -10.44 -0.44 -8.22
CA SER A 156 -10.93 -1.81 -8.20
C SER A 156 -9.77 -2.81 -8.16
N VAL A 157 -10.00 -3.98 -7.57
CA VAL A 157 -8.99 -5.05 -7.54
C VAL A 157 -8.60 -5.53 -8.96
N TYR A 158 -9.51 -5.43 -9.90
CA TYR A 158 -9.26 -5.80 -11.30
C TYR A 158 -8.37 -4.77 -11.98
N ASP A 159 -8.68 -3.49 -11.85
CA ASP A 159 -7.90 -2.42 -12.47
C ASP A 159 -6.49 -2.33 -11.89
N VAL A 160 -6.34 -2.52 -10.57
CA VAL A 160 -5.00 -2.56 -9.97
C VAL A 160 -4.20 -3.76 -10.45
N ALA A 161 -4.82 -4.92 -10.61
CA ALA A 161 -4.15 -6.11 -11.15
C ALA A 161 -3.70 -5.88 -12.61
N GLU A 162 -4.55 -5.29 -13.43
CA GLU A 162 -4.19 -4.91 -14.81
C GLU A 162 -3.07 -3.87 -14.84
N ALA A 163 -3.09 -2.88 -13.94
CA ALA A 163 -2.02 -1.89 -13.83
C ALA A 163 -0.68 -2.56 -13.47
N TYR A 164 -0.67 -3.53 -12.56
CA TYR A 164 0.54 -4.31 -12.27
C TYR A 164 1.02 -5.10 -13.49
N LEU A 165 0.13 -5.72 -14.26
CA LEU A 165 0.50 -6.43 -15.49
C LEU A 165 1.06 -5.47 -16.54
N LEU A 166 0.40 -4.33 -16.74
CA LEU A 166 0.89 -3.28 -17.66
C LEU A 166 2.27 -2.77 -17.23
N SER A 167 2.52 -2.64 -15.95
CA SER A 167 3.80 -2.17 -15.41
C SER A 167 4.97 -3.13 -15.68
N LEU A 168 4.70 -4.41 -15.97
CA LEU A 168 5.72 -5.35 -16.43
C LEU A 168 6.18 -5.08 -17.87
N ILE A 169 5.30 -4.53 -18.70
CA ILE A 169 5.50 -4.41 -20.15
C ILE A 169 5.86 -2.98 -20.55
N HIS A 170 5.19 -2.01 -19.92
CA HIS A 170 5.36 -0.60 -20.22
C HIS A 170 6.30 0.08 -19.21
N ILE A 171 7.19 0.81 -19.76
CA ILE A 171 7.79 2.05 -19.22
C ILE A 171 8.96 2.42 -20.07
#